data_12da4543dda167a89f8aa675a086e5c8
#
_entry.id   12da4543dda167a89f8aa675a086e5c8
#
_cell.length_a   1.000
_cell.length_b   1.000
_cell.length_c   1.000
_cell.angle_alpha   90.00
_cell.angle_beta   90.00
_cell.angle_gamma   90.00
#
_symmetry.space_group_name_H-M   'P 1'
#
loop_
_entity.id
_entity.type
_entity.pdbx_description
1 polymer ?
#
loop_
_entity_poly.entity_id
_entity_poly.type
_entity_poly.pdbx_seq_one_letter_code
_entity_poly.pdbx_strand_id
1 'polypeptide(L)'
;MTGLNKIIERILLDAKERARETLESSQRDCRRAAEDYAARAEEIRDEYEARLEDEAKALVEDAAQSVVAEREKMLADAKKALIDEAFDTAAKELRRDDFGKYRELLTALLTSALLGLVARQKQAGIEPDVDTYYEVMLNKADRAAYGESVVNGARRAAYRHIGSARNEKVYLSDETPNITGGIHLRYGEELIDCSLETVLAELRAVAEPRIAAILFPAEKA
;
A
#
# COMPACT_ATOMS: atom_id res chain seq x y z
N MET A 1 20.52 105.65 26.72
CA MET A 1 20.50 104.17 26.81
C MET A 1 21.87 103.73 27.25
N THR A 2 21.99 103.18 28.43
CA THR A 2 23.26 102.68 28.97
C THR A 2 23.78 101.47 28.16
N GLY A 3 25.11 101.38 27.96
CA GLY A 3 25.72 100.28 27.16
C GLY A 3 25.32 98.86 27.59
N LEU A 4 24.89 98.66 28.83
CA LEU A 4 24.39 97.40 29.40
C LEU A 4 23.08 96.99 28.76
N ASN A 5 22.13 97.87 28.45
CA ASN A 5 20.87 97.52 27.80
C ASN A 5 21.07 97.00 26.34
N LYS A 6 22.03 97.54 25.62
CA LYS A 6 22.38 97.06 24.30
C LYS A 6 22.96 95.62 24.27
N ILE A 7 23.74 95.34 25.32
CA ILE A 7 24.31 93.95 25.46
C ILE A 7 23.20 92.94 25.79
N ILE A 8 22.28 93.28 26.67
CA ILE A 8 21.14 92.48 27.05
C ILE A 8 20.23 92.23 25.81
N GLU A 9 19.90 93.29 25.08
CA GLU A 9 19.13 93.16 23.84
C GLU A 9 19.82 92.22 22.80
N ARG A 10 21.12 92.33 22.64
CA ARG A 10 21.89 91.50 21.76
C ARG A 10 21.87 90.02 22.19
N ILE A 11 22.09 89.74 23.48
CA ILE A 11 22.02 88.35 24.02
C ILE A 11 20.63 87.74 23.81
N LEU A 12 19.56 88.52 24.04
CA LEU A 12 18.18 88.06 23.82
C LEU A 12 17.87 87.79 22.35
N LEU A 13 18.41 88.65 21.47
CA LEU A 13 18.25 88.43 20.00
C LEU A 13 18.96 87.17 19.56
N ASP A 14 20.24 87.00 19.94
CA ASP A 14 21.03 85.80 19.63
C ASP A 14 20.38 84.54 20.22
N ALA A 15 19.83 84.61 21.43
CA ALA A 15 19.12 83.44 22.02
C ALA A 15 17.83 83.09 21.26
N LYS A 16 17.06 84.10 20.83
CA LYS A 16 15.87 83.88 19.98
C LYS A 16 16.22 83.27 18.61
N GLU A 17 17.29 83.72 18.00
CA GLU A 17 17.76 83.27 16.72
C GLU A 17 18.21 81.78 16.80
N ARG A 18 19.02 81.45 17.81
CA ARG A 18 19.40 80.06 18.10
C ARG A 18 18.22 79.16 18.41
N ALA A 19 17.25 79.63 19.21
CA ALA A 19 16.04 78.90 19.50
C ALA A 19 15.22 78.58 18.21
N ARG A 20 15.10 79.56 17.31
CA ARG A 20 14.43 79.45 16.04
C ARG A 20 15.15 78.44 15.09
N GLU A 21 16.47 78.53 14.96
CA GLU A 21 17.27 77.62 14.18
C GLU A 21 17.15 76.18 14.69
N THR A 22 17.19 75.99 16.02
CA THR A 22 17.00 74.65 16.64
C THR A 22 15.61 74.09 16.34
N LEU A 23 14.58 74.96 16.43
CA LEU A 23 13.20 74.53 16.17
C LEU A 23 12.99 74.17 14.70
N GLU A 24 13.53 74.98 13.77
CA GLU A 24 13.47 74.65 12.31
C GLU A 24 14.27 73.42 11.93
N SER A 25 15.42 73.18 12.57
CA SER A 25 16.21 71.96 12.40
C SER A 25 15.43 70.72 12.89
N SER A 26 14.91 70.76 14.11
CA SER A 26 14.11 69.70 14.70
C SER A 26 12.86 69.38 13.88
N GLN A 27 12.19 70.43 13.36
CA GLN A 27 11.04 70.23 12.47
C GLN A 27 11.42 69.52 11.15
N ARG A 28 12.59 69.90 10.58
CA ARG A 28 13.12 69.19 9.36
C ARG A 28 13.46 67.74 9.65
N ASP A 29 14.12 67.46 10.77
CA ASP A 29 14.50 66.11 11.18
C ASP A 29 13.27 65.26 11.48
N CYS A 30 12.25 65.80 12.13
CA CYS A 30 10.98 65.12 12.37
C CYS A 30 10.24 64.77 11.04
N ARG A 31 10.22 65.70 10.08
CA ARG A 31 9.61 65.45 8.77
C ARG A 31 10.36 64.35 8.01
N ARG A 32 11.70 64.41 7.97
CA ARG A 32 12.52 63.38 7.33
C ARG A 32 12.30 62.01 7.99
N ALA A 33 12.30 61.97 9.32
CA ALA A 33 12.01 60.72 10.00
C ALA A 33 10.61 60.17 9.69
N ALA A 34 9.59 61.03 9.62
CA ALA A 34 8.24 60.62 9.26
C ALA A 34 8.15 60.08 7.80
N GLU A 35 8.84 60.73 6.86
CA GLU A 35 8.94 60.27 5.45
C GLU A 35 9.67 58.93 5.35
N ASP A 36 10.80 58.77 6.08
CA ASP A 36 11.54 57.49 6.11
C ASP A 36 10.71 56.34 6.70
N TYR A 37 9.95 56.60 7.79
CA TYR A 37 9.06 55.60 8.39
C TYR A 37 7.88 55.24 7.45
N ALA A 38 7.32 56.23 6.77
CA ALA A 38 6.25 55.98 5.79
C ALA A 38 6.74 55.12 4.61
N ALA A 39 7.93 55.44 4.07
CA ALA A 39 8.52 54.63 3.00
C ALA A 39 8.81 53.17 3.43
N ARG A 40 9.37 52.98 4.64
CA ARG A 40 9.59 51.65 5.18
C ARG A 40 8.30 50.88 5.43
N ALA A 41 7.26 51.55 5.87
CA ALA A 41 5.96 50.93 6.08
C ALA A 41 5.32 50.46 4.75
N GLU A 42 5.49 51.24 3.69
CA GLU A 42 5.08 50.86 2.35
C GLU A 42 5.87 49.67 1.83
N GLU A 43 7.19 49.67 1.95
CA GLU A 43 8.05 48.56 1.53
C GLU A 43 7.68 47.23 2.27
N ILE A 44 7.50 47.31 3.60
CA ILE A 44 7.06 46.18 4.41
C ILE A 44 5.68 45.66 3.95
N ARG A 45 4.74 46.56 3.67
CA ARG A 45 3.43 46.20 3.19
C ARG A 45 3.51 45.43 1.85
N ASP A 46 4.26 45.96 0.88
CA ASP A 46 4.41 45.40 -0.43
C ASP A 46 5.11 44.01 -0.38
N GLU A 47 6.12 43.87 0.50
CA GLU A 47 6.73 42.57 0.77
C GLU A 47 5.73 41.54 1.35
N TYR A 48 4.90 41.97 2.31
CA TYR A 48 3.87 41.05 2.87
C TYR A 48 2.80 40.71 1.88
N GLU A 49 2.34 41.63 1.04
CA GLU A 49 1.36 41.39 0.00
C GLU A 49 1.90 40.35 -1.05
N ALA A 50 3.15 40.52 -1.49
CA ALA A 50 3.79 39.57 -2.40
C ALA A 50 3.92 38.18 -1.78
N ARG A 51 4.33 38.09 -0.52
CA ARG A 51 4.41 36.80 0.21
C ARG A 51 3.07 36.13 0.36
N LEU A 52 2.01 36.88 0.70
CA LEU A 52 0.65 36.35 0.80
C LEU A 52 0.13 35.81 -0.54
N GLU A 53 0.42 36.51 -1.64
CA GLU A 53 0.08 36.02 -2.97
C GLU A 53 0.78 34.70 -3.32
N ASP A 54 2.06 34.59 -3.01
CA ASP A 54 2.84 33.38 -3.27
C ASP A 54 2.38 32.23 -2.38
N GLU A 55 2.13 32.47 -1.09
CA GLU A 55 1.57 31.47 -0.20
C GLU A 55 0.17 31.01 -0.63
N ALA A 56 -0.67 31.93 -1.08
CA ALA A 56 -2.01 31.58 -1.58
C ALA A 56 -1.94 30.72 -2.86
N LYS A 57 -1.03 31.06 -3.79
CA LYS A 57 -0.81 30.26 -5.01
C LYS A 57 -0.31 28.87 -4.65
N ALA A 58 0.69 28.77 -3.77
CA ALA A 58 1.23 27.48 -3.32
C ALA A 58 0.17 26.60 -2.64
N LEU A 59 -0.70 27.20 -1.81
CA LEU A 59 -1.78 26.49 -1.14
C LEU A 59 -2.81 25.93 -2.13
N VAL A 60 -3.18 26.70 -3.15
CA VAL A 60 -4.12 26.25 -4.19
C VAL A 60 -3.51 25.14 -5.03
N GLU A 61 -2.23 25.23 -5.37
CA GLU A 61 -1.53 24.22 -6.14
C GLU A 61 -1.38 22.90 -5.36
N ASP A 62 -1.02 22.97 -4.08
CA ASP A 62 -0.93 21.81 -3.20
C ASP A 62 -2.30 21.13 -3.02
N ALA A 63 -3.36 21.92 -2.82
CA ALA A 63 -4.73 21.42 -2.75
C ALA A 63 -5.15 20.72 -4.06
N ALA A 64 -4.81 21.29 -5.21
CA ALA A 64 -5.11 20.69 -6.51
C ALA A 64 -4.38 19.34 -6.70
N GLN A 65 -3.09 19.29 -6.33
CA GLN A 65 -2.30 18.05 -6.40
C GLN A 65 -2.86 16.97 -5.44
N SER A 66 -3.25 17.36 -4.23
CA SER A 66 -3.87 16.46 -3.26
C SER A 66 -5.16 15.84 -3.78
N VAL A 67 -6.03 16.61 -4.44
CA VAL A 67 -7.27 16.10 -5.04
C VAL A 67 -6.99 15.11 -6.17
N VAL A 68 -5.98 15.36 -7.00
CA VAL A 68 -5.57 14.43 -8.06
C VAL A 68 -5.08 13.12 -7.47
N ALA A 69 -4.21 13.19 -6.46
CA ALA A 69 -3.67 12.00 -5.79
C ALA A 69 -4.78 11.18 -5.09
N GLU A 70 -5.73 11.84 -4.43
CA GLU A 70 -6.86 11.18 -3.79
C GLU A 70 -7.76 10.49 -4.83
N ARG A 71 -8.06 11.14 -5.95
CA ARG A 71 -8.81 10.53 -7.07
C ARG A 71 -8.11 9.28 -7.61
N GLU A 72 -6.80 9.35 -7.85
CA GLU A 72 -6.02 8.21 -8.35
C GLU A 72 -6.04 7.05 -7.36
N LYS A 73 -5.91 7.34 -6.06
CA LYS A 73 -6.02 6.35 -5.00
C LYS A 73 -7.40 5.69 -4.99
N MET A 74 -8.47 6.48 -5.02
CA MET A 74 -9.84 5.94 -5.04
C MET A 74 -10.09 5.04 -6.25
N LEU A 75 -9.57 5.40 -7.43
CA LEU A 75 -9.65 4.57 -8.63
C LEU A 75 -8.86 3.29 -8.51
N ALA A 76 -7.66 3.34 -7.92
CA ALA A 76 -6.85 2.15 -7.67
C ALA A 76 -7.52 1.20 -6.67
N ASP A 77 -8.08 1.74 -5.59
CA ASP A 77 -8.80 0.97 -4.57
C ASP A 77 -10.07 0.31 -5.16
N ALA A 78 -10.82 1.03 -5.99
CA ALA A 78 -12.00 0.50 -6.68
C ALA A 78 -11.63 -0.62 -7.66
N LYS A 79 -10.56 -0.45 -8.45
CA LYS A 79 -10.05 -1.48 -9.35
C LYS A 79 -9.61 -2.73 -8.59
N LYS A 80 -8.90 -2.54 -7.48
CA LYS A 80 -8.49 -3.64 -6.61
C LYS A 80 -9.70 -4.40 -6.06
N ALA A 81 -10.71 -3.70 -5.57
CA ALA A 81 -11.94 -4.33 -5.06
C ALA A 81 -12.64 -5.19 -6.11
N LEU A 82 -12.72 -4.73 -7.36
CA LEU A 82 -13.30 -5.51 -8.45
C LEU A 82 -12.47 -6.76 -8.80
N ILE A 83 -11.15 -6.66 -8.75
CA ILE A 83 -10.26 -7.82 -8.94
C ILE A 83 -10.47 -8.82 -7.79
N ASP A 84 -10.52 -8.35 -6.54
CA ASP A 84 -10.78 -9.17 -5.37
C ASP A 84 -12.11 -9.91 -5.49
N GLU A 85 -13.18 -9.23 -5.91
CA GLU A 85 -14.49 -9.83 -6.15
C GLU A 85 -14.46 -10.90 -7.26
N ALA A 86 -13.66 -10.69 -8.32
CA ALA A 86 -13.49 -11.68 -9.38
C ALA A 86 -12.82 -12.96 -8.86
N PHE A 87 -11.78 -12.85 -8.02
CA PHE A 87 -11.13 -13.99 -7.39
C PHE A 87 -12.05 -14.71 -6.41
N ASP A 88 -12.80 -13.96 -5.57
CA ASP A 88 -13.76 -14.55 -4.66
C ASP A 88 -14.89 -15.29 -5.38
N THR A 89 -15.34 -14.76 -6.51
CA THR A 89 -16.35 -15.40 -7.33
C THR A 89 -15.80 -16.67 -7.97
N ALA A 90 -14.59 -16.63 -8.52
CA ALA A 90 -13.90 -17.78 -9.06
C ALA A 90 -13.71 -18.89 -8.00
N ALA A 91 -13.31 -18.51 -6.76
CA ALA A 91 -13.19 -19.45 -5.65
C ALA A 91 -14.51 -20.15 -5.32
N LYS A 92 -15.62 -19.40 -5.32
CA LYS A 92 -16.96 -19.95 -5.09
C LYS A 92 -17.39 -20.89 -6.22
N GLU A 93 -17.17 -20.50 -7.47
CA GLU A 93 -17.52 -21.31 -8.64
C GLU A 93 -16.69 -22.59 -8.73
N LEU A 94 -15.39 -22.56 -8.39
CA LEU A 94 -14.53 -23.75 -8.33
C LEU A 94 -15.04 -24.78 -7.32
N ARG A 95 -15.69 -24.35 -6.26
CA ARG A 95 -16.26 -25.23 -5.22
C ARG A 95 -17.62 -25.81 -5.59
N ARG A 96 -18.29 -25.26 -6.60
CA ARG A 96 -19.53 -25.84 -7.15
C ARG A 96 -19.17 -27.05 -7.99
N ASP A 97 -19.44 -28.24 -7.44
CA ASP A 97 -19.09 -29.51 -8.10
C ASP A 97 -20.16 -29.92 -9.10
N ASP A 98 -20.45 -29.09 -10.09
CA ASP A 98 -21.48 -29.32 -11.07
C ASP A 98 -21.12 -30.43 -12.08
N PHE A 99 -19.97 -31.06 -12.03
CA PHE A 99 -19.58 -32.16 -12.93
C PHE A 99 -18.31 -32.90 -12.46
N GLY A 100 -18.05 -33.00 -11.18
CA GLY A 100 -16.83 -33.65 -10.65
C GLY A 100 -15.54 -32.85 -10.88
N LYS A 101 -15.62 -31.64 -11.39
CA LYS A 101 -14.46 -30.76 -11.66
C LYS A 101 -13.68 -30.40 -10.39
N TYR A 102 -14.40 -30.14 -9.32
CA TYR A 102 -13.77 -29.84 -8.03
C TYR A 102 -12.99 -31.03 -7.49
N ARG A 103 -13.57 -32.24 -7.57
CA ARG A 103 -12.88 -33.49 -7.22
C ARG A 103 -11.65 -33.74 -8.08
N GLU A 104 -11.73 -33.48 -9.40
CA GLU A 104 -10.58 -33.56 -10.30
C GLU A 104 -9.49 -32.57 -9.92
N LEU A 105 -9.85 -31.32 -9.55
CA LEU A 105 -8.93 -30.32 -9.06
C LEU A 105 -8.22 -30.78 -7.78
N LEU A 106 -8.96 -31.29 -6.78
CA LEU A 106 -8.38 -31.82 -5.55
C LEU A 106 -7.42 -32.99 -5.86
N THR A 107 -7.79 -33.88 -6.77
CA THR A 107 -6.93 -34.98 -7.20
C THR A 107 -5.65 -34.49 -7.88
N ALA A 108 -5.75 -33.48 -8.72
CA ALA A 108 -4.59 -32.87 -9.39
C ALA A 108 -3.66 -32.17 -8.40
N LEU A 109 -4.22 -31.39 -7.45
CA LEU A 109 -3.45 -30.74 -6.39
C LEU A 109 -2.68 -31.75 -5.55
N LEU A 110 -3.35 -32.82 -5.09
CA LEU A 110 -2.71 -33.87 -4.31
C LEU A 110 -1.62 -34.60 -5.12
N THR A 111 -1.90 -34.90 -6.37
CA THR A 111 -0.91 -35.55 -7.25
C THR A 111 0.33 -34.65 -7.40
N SER A 112 0.15 -33.39 -7.67
CA SER A 112 1.25 -32.41 -7.81
C SER A 112 2.05 -32.25 -6.52
N ALA A 113 1.38 -32.14 -5.38
CA ALA A 113 2.02 -32.07 -4.06
C ALA A 113 2.86 -33.31 -3.75
N LEU A 114 2.30 -34.52 -4.01
CA LEU A 114 3.04 -35.76 -3.82
C LEU A 114 4.26 -35.87 -4.74
N LEU A 115 4.12 -35.53 -6.02
CA LEU A 115 5.23 -35.56 -6.97
C LEU A 115 6.33 -34.56 -6.58
N GLY A 116 5.96 -33.35 -6.19
CA GLY A 116 6.91 -32.32 -5.75
C GLY A 116 7.65 -32.71 -4.47
N LEU A 117 6.93 -33.24 -3.47
CA LEU A 117 7.52 -33.71 -2.22
C LEU A 117 8.50 -34.87 -2.48
N VAL A 118 8.06 -35.89 -3.19
CA VAL A 118 8.92 -37.04 -3.49
C VAL A 118 10.12 -36.68 -4.36
N ALA A 119 9.98 -35.71 -5.29
CA ALA A 119 11.11 -35.23 -6.06
C ALA A 119 12.17 -34.57 -5.15
N ARG A 120 11.74 -33.72 -4.21
CA ARG A 120 12.65 -33.12 -3.21
C ARG A 120 13.32 -34.16 -2.34
N GLN A 121 12.57 -35.16 -1.86
CA GLN A 121 13.11 -36.24 -1.05
C GLN A 121 14.19 -37.03 -1.82
N LYS A 122 13.90 -37.40 -3.07
CA LYS A 122 14.89 -38.10 -3.92
C LYS A 122 16.15 -37.27 -4.17
N GLN A 123 16.03 -35.96 -4.40
CA GLN A 123 17.18 -35.07 -4.55
C GLN A 123 18.01 -34.95 -3.27
N ALA A 124 17.35 -35.00 -2.12
CA ALA A 124 18.00 -34.97 -0.80
C ALA A 124 18.52 -36.34 -0.35
N GLY A 125 18.34 -37.42 -1.16
CA GLY A 125 18.71 -38.79 -0.78
C GLY A 125 17.89 -39.39 0.36
N ILE A 126 16.68 -38.87 0.58
CA ILE A 126 15.77 -39.34 1.65
C ILE A 126 14.99 -40.54 1.11
N GLU A 127 15.28 -41.71 1.67
CA GLU A 127 14.49 -42.92 1.42
C GLU A 127 13.19 -42.92 2.21
N PRO A 128 12.16 -43.68 1.74
CA PRO A 128 10.88 -43.82 2.45
C PRO A 128 11.13 -44.43 3.85
N ASP A 129 10.89 -43.66 4.89
CA ASP A 129 10.93 -44.18 6.25
C ASP A 129 9.79 -45.16 6.50
N VAL A 130 10.04 -46.25 7.30
CA VAL A 130 9.06 -47.31 7.56
C VAL A 130 7.87 -46.79 8.34
N ASP A 131 8.08 -45.85 9.22
CA ASP A 131 7.07 -45.36 10.16
C ASP A 131 6.41 -44.02 9.76
N THR A 132 6.88 -43.39 8.66
CA THR A 132 6.36 -42.10 8.23
C THR A 132 5.41 -42.23 7.03
N TYR A 133 4.24 -41.62 7.13
CA TYR A 133 3.17 -41.65 6.15
C TYR A 133 2.95 -40.29 5.48
N TYR A 134 2.38 -40.33 4.27
CA TYR A 134 1.87 -39.15 3.56
C TYR A 134 0.41 -38.96 3.96
N GLU A 135 0.18 -38.08 4.92
CA GLU A 135 -1.15 -37.81 5.47
C GLU A 135 -1.85 -36.74 4.66
N VAL A 136 -2.96 -37.09 4.07
CA VAL A 136 -3.81 -36.20 3.28
C VAL A 136 -4.93 -35.68 4.16
N MET A 137 -4.98 -34.36 4.34
CA MET A 137 -5.99 -33.69 5.16
C MET A 137 -6.85 -32.80 4.29
N LEU A 138 -8.17 -32.92 4.45
CA LEU A 138 -9.18 -32.07 3.81
C LEU A 138 -10.07 -31.46 4.89
N ASN A 139 -10.78 -30.38 4.55
CA ASN A 139 -11.82 -29.90 5.43
C ASN A 139 -12.92 -30.98 5.62
N LYS A 140 -13.75 -30.80 6.65
CA LYS A 140 -14.76 -31.79 7.03
C LYS A 140 -15.74 -32.14 5.89
N ALA A 141 -16.15 -31.16 5.10
CA ALA A 141 -17.12 -31.37 4.01
C ALA A 141 -16.47 -32.10 2.83
N ASP A 142 -15.30 -31.67 2.39
CA ASP A 142 -14.57 -32.25 1.26
C ASP A 142 -14.08 -33.68 1.59
N ARG A 143 -13.66 -33.90 2.85
CA ARG A 143 -13.29 -35.23 3.32
C ARG A 143 -14.45 -36.22 3.21
N ALA A 144 -15.64 -35.80 3.66
CA ALA A 144 -16.82 -36.67 3.60
C ALA A 144 -17.30 -36.95 2.17
N ALA A 145 -17.24 -35.94 1.30
CA ALA A 145 -17.74 -36.07 -0.07
C ALA A 145 -16.74 -36.73 -1.03
N TYR A 146 -15.45 -36.43 -0.91
CA TYR A 146 -14.44 -36.73 -1.93
C TYR A 146 -13.20 -37.47 -1.40
N GLY A 147 -12.94 -37.46 -0.09
CA GLY A 147 -11.67 -37.86 0.50
C GLY A 147 -11.08 -39.14 -0.06
N GLU A 148 -11.80 -40.26 0.04
CA GLU A 148 -11.35 -41.56 -0.49
C GLU A 148 -11.13 -41.53 -1.99
N SER A 149 -12.01 -40.90 -2.73
CA SER A 149 -11.92 -40.86 -4.21
C SER A 149 -10.71 -40.04 -4.69
N VAL A 150 -10.39 -38.94 -3.98
CA VAL A 150 -9.25 -38.04 -4.25
C VAL A 150 -7.94 -38.78 -3.95
N VAL A 151 -7.82 -39.39 -2.78
CA VAL A 151 -6.62 -40.15 -2.39
C VAL A 151 -6.36 -41.30 -3.35
N ASN A 152 -7.38 -42.09 -3.67
CA ASN A 152 -7.26 -43.19 -4.60
C ASN A 152 -6.95 -42.74 -6.04
N GLY A 153 -7.51 -41.60 -6.48
CA GLY A 153 -7.19 -40.94 -7.74
C GLY A 153 -5.74 -40.50 -7.82
N ALA A 154 -5.26 -39.80 -6.83
CA ALA A 154 -3.87 -39.33 -6.75
C ALA A 154 -2.86 -40.47 -6.63
N ARG A 155 -3.16 -41.50 -5.84
CA ARG A 155 -2.34 -42.75 -5.77
C ARG A 155 -2.16 -43.39 -7.12
N ARG A 156 -3.22 -43.54 -7.90
CA ARG A 156 -3.15 -44.10 -9.27
C ARG A 156 -2.34 -43.21 -10.21
N ALA A 157 -2.56 -41.89 -10.15
CA ALA A 157 -1.87 -40.96 -11.03
C ALA A 157 -0.37 -40.85 -10.71
N ALA A 158 0.00 -40.84 -9.43
CA ALA A 158 1.38 -40.72 -8.99
C ALA A 158 2.18 -42.02 -8.99
N TYR A 159 1.56 -43.19 -9.04
CA TYR A 159 2.16 -44.48 -8.82
C TYR A 159 3.48 -44.70 -9.59
N ARG A 160 3.51 -44.39 -10.89
CA ARG A 160 4.69 -44.63 -11.76
C ARG A 160 5.88 -43.74 -11.35
N HIS A 161 5.64 -42.63 -10.67
CA HIS A 161 6.66 -41.65 -10.31
C HIS A 161 7.16 -41.82 -8.89
N ILE A 162 6.26 -42.18 -7.94
CA ILE A 162 6.60 -42.29 -6.52
C ILE A 162 7.00 -43.71 -6.11
N GLY A 163 6.59 -44.73 -6.88
CA GLY A 163 6.84 -46.12 -6.57
C GLY A 163 5.85 -46.73 -5.57
N SER A 164 5.79 -48.07 -5.50
CA SER A 164 4.83 -48.78 -4.63
C SER A 164 5.02 -48.46 -3.15
N ALA A 165 6.26 -48.45 -2.66
CA ALA A 165 6.58 -48.26 -1.24
C ALA A 165 6.06 -46.93 -0.73
N ARG A 166 6.20 -45.83 -1.48
CA ARG A 166 5.66 -44.51 -1.10
C ARG A 166 4.16 -44.43 -1.31
N ASN A 167 3.67 -45.06 -2.41
CA ASN A 167 2.26 -45.01 -2.75
C ASN A 167 1.36 -45.71 -1.73
N GLU A 168 1.83 -46.82 -1.13
CA GLU A 168 1.10 -47.53 -0.08
C GLU A 168 0.97 -46.73 1.22
N LYS A 169 1.87 -45.76 1.45
CA LYS A 169 1.88 -44.91 2.64
C LYS A 169 1.04 -43.63 2.51
N VAL A 170 0.40 -43.40 1.38
CA VAL A 170 -0.52 -42.28 1.18
C VAL A 170 -1.88 -42.64 1.73
N TYR A 171 -2.36 -41.93 2.75
CA TYR A 171 -3.67 -42.21 3.34
C TYR A 171 -4.44 -40.93 3.70
N LEU A 172 -5.77 -41.06 3.84
CA LEU A 172 -6.67 -40.00 4.24
C LEU A 172 -6.64 -39.87 5.77
N SER A 173 -6.18 -38.73 6.29
CA SER A 173 -6.16 -38.46 7.71
C SER A 173 -7.56 -38.17 8.27
N ASP A 174 -7.75 -38.48 9.55
CA ASP A 174 -8.96 -38.08 10.29
C ASP A 174 -8.93 -36.62 10.71
N GLU A 175 -7.78 -35.99 10.68
CA GLU A 175 -7.59 -34.57 10.96
C GLU A 175 -8.20 -33.71 9.86
N THR A 176 -9.04 -32.73 10.26
CA THR A 176 -9.73 -31.84 9.33
C THR A 176 -9.31 -30.39 9.60
N PRO A 177 -8.40 -29.83 8.78
CA PRO A 177 -7.98 -28.45 8.92
C PRO A 177 -9.12 -27.47 8.63
N ASN A 178 -9.06 -26.29 9.25
CA ASN A 178 -10.03 -25.21 9.02
C ASN A 178 -9.65 -24.42 7.75
N ILE A 179 -9.83 -25.01 6.59
CA ILE A 179 -9.64 -24.42 5.26
C ILE A 179 -10.96 -24.39 4.50
N THR A 180 -11.17 -23.43 3.60
CA THR A 180 -12.41 -23.34 2.82
C THR A 180 -12.49 -24.42 1.74
N GLY A 181 -11.35 -24.92 1.27
CA GLY A 181 -11.22 -26.00 0.29
C GLY A 181 -9.76 -26.28 -0.02
N GLY A 182 -9.52 -27.25 -0.91
CA GLY A 182 -8.16 -27.69 -1.20
C GLY A 182 -7.70 -28.81 -0.28
N ILE A 183 -6.39 -29.00 -0.16
CA ILE A 183 -5.77 -30.07 0.62
C ILE A 183 -4.57 -29.58 1.40
N HIS A 184 -4.28 -30.25 2.52
CA HIS A 184 -2.96 -30.25 3.15
C HIS A 184 -2.34 -31.63 3.00
N LEU A 185 -1.05 -31.69 2.71
CA LEU A 185 -0.27 -32.93 2.67
C LEU A 185 0.84 -32.82 3.71
N ARG A 186 0.84 -33.74 4.68
CA ARG A 186 1.85 -33.81 5.74
C ARG A 186 2.72 -35.07 5.57
N TYR A 187 4.02 -34.92 5.77
CA TYR A 187 4.99 -35.99 5.87
C TYR A 187 5.95 -35.71 7.01
N GLY A 188 5.78 -36.40 8.14
CA GLY A 188 6.49 -36.08 9.38
C GLY A 188 6.17 -34.65 9.84
N GLU A 189 7.19 -33.80 9.92
CA GLU A 189 7.04 -32.38 10.31
C GLU A 189 6.79 -31.45 9.08
N GLU A 190 6.99 -31.95 7.86
CA GLU A 190 6.80 -31.14 6.64
C GLU A 190 5.33 -31.09 6.28
N LEU A 191 4.76 -29.89 6.22
CA LEU A 191 3.40 -29.61 5.77
C LEU A 191 3.43 -28.87 4.43
N ILE A 192 2.74 -29.38 3.44
CA ILE A 192 2.51 -28.74 2.15
C ILE A 192 1.07 -28.24 2.15
N ASP A 193 0.92 -26.93 2.12
CA ASP A 193 -0.39 -26.27 2.03
C ASP A 193 -0.76 -26.06 0.56
N CYS A 194 -1.76 -26.83 0.10
CA CYS A 194 -2.43 -26.67 -1.17
C CYS A 194 -3.91 -26.33 -0.95
N SER A 195 -4.21 -25.51 0.08
CA SER A 195 -5.53 -24.93 0.26
C SER A 195 -5.90 -24.03 -0.93
N LEU A 196 -7.20 -23.86 -1.17
CA LEU A 196 -7.65 -22.96 -2.23
C LEU A 196 -7.16 -21.53 -2.00
N GLU A 197 -7.06 -21.11 -0.76
CA GLU A 197 -6.54 -19.79 -0.36
C GLU A 197 -5.10 -19.61 -0.84
N THR A 198 -4.23 -20.58 -0.57
CA THR A 198 -2.82 -20.55 -0.97
C THR A 198 -2.68 -20.65 -2.50
N VAL A 199 -3.37 -21.59 -3.13
CA VAL A 199 -3.34 -21.75 -4.60
C VAL A 199 -3.84 -20.50 -5.32
N LEU A 200 -4.93 -19.88 -4.82
CA LEU A 200 -5.45 -18.64 -5.41
C LEU A 200 -4.53 -17.45 -5.17
N ALA A 201 -3.87 -17.39 -4.02
CA ALA A 201 -2.89 -16.34 -3.74
C ALA A 201 -1.68 -16.43 -4.70
N GLU A 202 -1.15 -17.64 -4.95
CA GLU A 202 -0.08 -17.87 -5.92
C GLU A 202 -0.54 -17.56 -7.37
N LEU A 203 -1.73 -18.02 -7.73
CA LEU A 203 -2.31 -17.77 -9.05
C LEU A 203 -2.55 -16.28 -9.27
N ARG A 204 -2.93 -15.55 -8.23
CA ARG A 204 -3.19 -14.11 -8.28
C ARG A 204 -1.99 -13.35 -8.82
N ALA A 205 -0.79 -13.64 -8.34
CA ALA A 205 0.43 -12.96 -8.78
C ALA A 205 0.64 -13.04 -10.31
N VAL A 206 0.18 -14.12 -10.93
CA VAL A 206 0.32 -14.35 -12.39
C VAL A 206 -0.92 -13.88 -13.15
N ALA A 207 -2.12 -14.07 -12.61
CA ALA A 207 -3.38 -13.83 -13.30
C ALA A 207 -3.87 -12.37 -13.16
N GLU A 208 -3.55 -11.67 -12.08
CA GLU A 208 -4.04 -10.32 -11.80
C GLU A 208 -3.78 -9.32 -12.95
N PRO A 209 -2.59 -9.25 -13.57
CA PRO A 209 -2.36 -8.33 -14.70
C PRO A 209 -3.26 -8.63 -15.89
N ARG A 210 -3.56 -9.90 -16.14
CA ARG A 210 -4.43 -10.34 -17.25
C ARG A 210 -5.89 -10.01 -16.97
N ILE A 211 -6.34 -10.23 -15.73
CA ILE A 211 -7.69 -9.89 -15.27
C ILE A 211 -7.88 -8.37 -15.32
N ALA A 212 -6.90 -7.61 -14.83
CA ALA A 212 -6.92 -6.16 -14.92
C ALA A 212 -7.03 -5.64 -16.37
N ALA A 213 -6.31 -6.26 -17.31
CA ALA A 213 -6.41 -5.90 -18.72
C ALA A 213 -7.78 -6.21 -19.35
N ILE A 214 -8.48 -7.23 -18.86
CA ILE A 214 -9.83 -7.59 -19.32
C ILE A 214 -10.88 -6.66 -18.71
N LEU A 215 -10.78 -6.40 -17.39
CA LEU A 215 -11.75 -5.58 -16.66
C LEU A 215 -11.60 -4.09 -17.00
N PHE A 216 -10.37 -3.63 -17.23
CA PHE A 216 -10.02 -2.24 -17.45
C PHE A 216 -9.22 -2.09 -18.76
N PRO A 217 -9.82 -2.36 -19.92
CA PRO A 217 -9.13 -2.18 -21.18
C PRO A 217 -8.69 -0.71 -21.30
N ALA A 218 -7.44 -0.47 -21.73
CA ALA A 218 -6.99 0.88 -22.01
C ALA A 218 -7.95 1.50 -23.05
N GLU A 219 -8.52 2.66 -22.73
CA GLU A 219 -9.28 3.43 -23.72
C GLU A 219 -8.37 3.64 -24.93
N LYS A 220 -8.84 3.16 -26.09
CA LYS A 220 -8.16 3.46 -27.35
C LYS A 220 -8.30 4.98 -27.55
N ALA A 221 -7.20 5.70 -27.34
CA ALA A 221 -7.07 7.11 -27.68
C ALA A 221 -7.32 7.35 -29.17
#